data_2cb99cf9145eac53a21a32495856d6de
#
_entry.id   2cb99cf9145eac53a21a32495856d6de
#
_cell.length_a   1.000
_cell.length_b   1.000
_cell.length_c   1.000
_cell.angle_alpha   90.00
_cell.angle_beta   90.00
_cell.angle_gamma   90.00
#
_symmetry.space_group_name_H-M   'P 1'
#
loop_
_entity.id
_entity.type
_entity.pdbx_description
1 polymer ?
#
loop_
_entity_poly.entity_id
_entity_poly.type
_entity_poly.pdbx_seq_one_letter_code
_entity_poly.pdbx_strand_id
1 'polypeptide(L)'
;FVRYVMSIDPEMKLNRYGKGKYLLRRAFAQGGWLPDDILMREKAAFSDAVGHSMVDDLKAYAERAYGDDWRKRTERYAYHARPFTKESLLYREIFEKYYPGQARMVADFWMPNRDWKGCDVSDPSARALANYGDSGK
;
A
#
# COMPACT_ATOMS: atom_id res chain seq x y z
N PHE A 1 -7.04 -18.86 -25.06
CA PHE A 1 -6.11 -17.77 -24.72
C PHE A 1 -5.00 -18.25 -23.78
N VAL A 2 -5.32 -18.78 -22.59
CA VAL A 2 -4.31 -19.21 -21.57
C VAL A 2 -3.29 -20.18 -22.16
N ARG A 3 -3.76 -21.26 -22.86
CA ARG A 3 -2.88 -22.24 -23.50
C ARG A 3 -1.91 -21.59 -24.50
N TYR A 4 -2.40 -20.63 -25.30
CA TYR A 4 -1.56 -19.89 -26.22
C TYR A 4 -0.49 -19.07 -25.50
N VAL A 5 -0.88 -18.30 -24.47
CA VAL A 5 0.08 -17.49 -23.69
C VAL A 5 1.12 -18.39 -22.99
N MET A 6 0.72 -19.55 -22.49
CA MET A 6 1.63 -20.50 -21.86
C MET A 6 2.61 -21.14 -22.86
N SER A 7 2.25 -21.25 -24.15
CA SER A 7 3.15 -21.76 -25.20
C SER A 7 4.19 -20.75 -25.69
N ILE A 8 4.04 -19.46 -25.35
CA ILE A 8 5.04 -18.44 -25.70
C ILE A 8 6.29 -18.68 -24.87
N ASP A 9 7.46 -18.53 -25.51
CA ASP A 9 8.75 -18.64 -24.86
C ASP A 9 8.79 -17.78 -23.58
N PRO A 10 9.14 -18.35 -22.42
CA PRO A 10 9.28 -17.62 -21.17
C PRO A 10 10.17 -16.37 -21.27
N GLU A 11 11.23 -16.44 -22.05
CA GLU A 11 12.16 -15.32 -22.28
C GLU A 11 11.48 -14.08 -22.85
N MET A 12 10.45 -14.25 -23.70
CA MET A 12 9.66 -13.15 -24.26
C MET A 12 8.74 -12.50 -23.23
N LYS A 13 8.46 -13.17 -22.12
CA LYS A 13 7.57 -12.68 -21.05
C LYS A 13 8.32 -11.95 -19.96
N LEU A 14 9.66 -12.00 -19.97
CA LEU A 14 10.50 -11.29 -19.00
C LEU A 14 10.48 -9.77 -19.22
N ASN A 15 10.62 -9.02 -18.14
CA ASN A 15 10.72 -7.56 -18.21
C ASN A 15 12.15 -7.13 -18.62
N ARG A 16 12.48 -7.25 -19.90
CA ARG A 16 13.79 -6.86 -20.45
C ARG A 16 13.87 -5.40 -20.91
N TYR A 17 12.72 -4.73 -21.01
CA TYR A 17 12.63 -3.39 -21.60
C TYR A 17 12.32 -2.31 -20.54
N GLY A 18 12.49 -2.61 -19.26
CA GLY A 18 12.17 -1.68 -18.17
C GLY A 18 10.67 -1.30 -18.08
N LYS A 19 9.80 -2.04 -18.78
CA LYS A 19 8.36 -1.77 -18.83
C LYS A 19 7.58 -3.04 -18.52
N GLY A 20 6.88 -3.07 -17.42
CA GLY A 20 6.04 -4.20 -17.04
C GLY A 20 4.98 -4.54 -18.10
N LYS A 21 4.69 -5.83 -18.30
CA LYS A 21 3.72 -6.35 -19.27
C LYS A 21 4.02 -5.96 -20.72
N TYR A 22 5.29 -5.80 -21.07
CA TYR A 22 5.71 -5.28 -22.38
C TYR A 22 5.11 -6.07 -23.57
N LEU A 23 5.13 -7.40 -23.53
CA LEU A 23 4.58 -8.25 -24.58
C LEU A 23 3.11 -7.94 -24.87
N LEU A 24 2.30 -7.79 -23.83
CA LEU A 24 0.89 -7.44 -23.93
C LEU A 24 0.72 -6.04 -24.54
N ARG A 25 1.46 -5.05 -24.03
CA ARG A 25 1.45 -3.69 -24.55
C ARG A 25 1.81 -3.64 -26.02
N ARG A 26 2.86 -4.36 -26.41
CA ARG A 26 3.30 -4.46 -27.81
C ARG A 26 2.23 -5.05 -28.73
N ALA A 27 1.54 -6.09 -28.25
CA ALA A 27 0.46 -6.70 -29.03
C ALA A 27 -0.70 -5.72 -29.29
N PHE A 28 -1.08 -4.93 -28.29
CA PHE A 28 -2.14 -3.94 -28.44
C PHE A 28 -1.71 -2.69 -29.22
N ALA A 29 -0.42 -2.31 -29.15
CA ALA A 29 0.10 -1.18 -29.93
C ALA A 29 -0.02 -1.36 -31.43
N GLN A 30 0.15 -2.59 -31.92
CA GLN A 30 0.08 -2.88 -33.36
C GLN A 30 -1.30 -2.66 -33.94
N GLY A 31 -2.35 -2.80 -33.16
CA GLY A 31 -3.74 -2.64 -33.62
C GLY A 31 -4.31 -1.23 -33.43
N GLY A 32 -3.61 -0.31 -32.77
CA GLY A 32 -4.13 1.03 -32.48
C GLY A 32 -5.41 1.02 -31.62
N TRP A 33 -5.65 -0.05 -30.85
CA TRP A 33 -6.91 -0.24 -30.13
C TRP A 33 -7.00 0.54 -28.82
N LEU A 34 -5.87 0.99 -28.30
CA LEU A 34 -5.80 1.77 -27.05
C LEU A 34 -4.98 3.04 -27.28
N PRO A 35 -5.39 4.18 -26.71
CA PRO A 35 -4.56 5.38 -26.66
C PRO A 35 -3.20 5.12 -26.00
N ASP A 36 -2.16 5.79 -26.48
CA ASP A 36 -0.79 5.56 -26.00
C ASP A 36 -0.59 5.89 -24.52
N ASP A 37 -1.28 6.89 -23.99
CA ASP A 37 -1.26 7.27 -22.57
C ASP A 37 -1.83 6.15 -21.67
N ILE A 38 -2.82 5.40 -22.15
CA ILE A 38 -3.32 4.21 -21.45
C ILE A 38 -2.39 3.03 -21.66
N LEU A 39 -1.97 2.80 -22.92
CA LEU A 39 -1.15 1.65 -23.30
C LEU A 39 0.20 1.66 -22.61
N MET A 40 0.84 2.82 -22.49
CA MET A 40 2.18 3.00 -21.93
C MET A 40 2.17 3.51 -20.49
N ARG A 41 1.01 3.62 -19.85
CA ARG A 41 0.91 4.02 -18.45
C ARG A 41 1.78 3.13 -17.56
N GLU A 42 2.48 3.74 -16.60
CA GLU A 42 3.23 2.98 -15.60
C GLU A 42 2.30 2.07 -14.79
N LYS A 43 2.82 0.90 -14.43
CA LYS A 43 2.08 0.00 -13.56
C LYS A 43 1.92 0.66 -12.19
N ALA A 44 0.69 0.77 -11.73
CA ALA A 44 0.39 1.10 -10.34
C ALA A 44 -0.37 -0.07 -9.72
N ALA A 45 -0.08 -0.40 -8.47
CA ALA A 45 -0.92 -1.27 -7.70
C ALA A 45 -2.27 -0.59 -7.45
N PHE A 46 -3.32 -1.35 -7.19
CA PHE A 46 -4.63 -0.77 -6.88
C PHE A 46 -4.56 0.18 -5.68
N SER A 47 -3.81 -0.21 -4.65
CA SER A 47 -3.53 0.64 -3.49
C SER A 47 -2.87 1.97 -3.85
N ASP A 48 -1.95 1.95 -4.82
CA ASP A 48 -1.26 3.17 -5.26
C ASP A 48 -2.16 4.10 -6.07
N ALA A 49 -3.08 3.51 -6.84
CA ALA A 49 -3.99 4.27 -7.70
C ALA A 49 -5.16 4.92 -6.93
N VAL A 50 -5.60 4.31 -5.84
CA VAL A 50 -6.82 4.70 -5.11
C VAL A 50 -6.53 5.19 -3.69
N GLY A 51 -5.47 4.68 -3.04
CA GLY A 51 -5.25 4.85 -1.60
C GLY A 51 -4.46 6.09 -1.18
N HIS A 52 -3.79 6.77 -2.11
CA HIS A 52 -2.85 7.85 -1.73
C HIS A 52 -3.53 9.04 -1.08
N SER A 53 -4.57 9.58 -1.70
CA SER A 53 -5.31 10.72 -1.17
C SER A 53 -5.99 10.38 0.15
N MET A 54 -6.59 9.19 0.26
CA MET A 54 -7.26 8.76 1.48
C MET A 54 -6.29 8.65 2.67
N VAL A 55 -5.09 8.11 2.48
CA VAL A 55 -4.09 8.02 3.55
C VAL A 55 -3.66 9.41 4.02
N ASP A 56 -3.39 10.32 3.09
CA ASP A 56 -3.01 11.70 3.43
C ASP A 56 -4.14 12.43 4.14
N ASP A 57 -5.37 12.29 3.67
CA ASP A 57 -6.55 12.88 4.27
C ASP A 57 -6.80 12.36 5.70
N LEU A 58 -6.64 11.05 5.92
CA LEU A 58 -6.79 10.44 7.25
C LEU A 58 -5.67 10.87 8.20
N LYS A 59 -4.43 10.95 7.75
CA LYS A 59 -3.33 11.49 8.55
C LYS A 59 -3.58 12.95 8.92
N ALA A 60 -3.94 13.78 7.95
CA ALA A 60 -4.27 15.19 8.19
C ALA A 60 -5.47 15.36 9.12
N TYR A 61 -6.48 14.51 8.99
CA TYR A 61 -7.61 14.47 9.90
C TYR A 61 -7.17 14.13 11.33
N ALA A 62 -6.38 13.07 11.50
CA ALA A 62 -5.89 12.67 12.81
C ALA A 62 -5.03 13.76 13.48
N GLU A 63 -4.17 14.45 12.69
CA GLU A 63 -3.38 15.57 13.20
C GLU A 63 -4.25 16.71 13.74
N ARG A 64 -5.37 17.01 13.09
CA ARG A 64 -6.31 18.04 13.53
C ARG A 64 -7.20 17.59 14.70
N ALA A 65 -7.57 16.30 14.72
CA ALA A 65 -8.51 15.76 15.71
C ALA A 65 -7.86 15.51 17.08
N TYR A 66 -6.56 15.27 17.12
CA TYR A 66 -5.83 14.94 18.33
C TYR A 66 -4.82 16.03 18.70
N GLY A 67 -5.01 16.65 19.87
CA GLY A 67 -4.06 17.60 20.45
C GLY A 67 -2.78 16.95 20.96
N ASP A 68 -1.96 17.71 21.69
CA ASP A 68 -0.65 17.27 22.20
C ASP A 68 -0.75 16.16 23.25
N ASP A 69 -1.92 16.00 23.87
CA ASP A 69 -2.18 14.99 24.91
C ASP A 69 -2.56 13.60 24.33
N TRP A 70 -2.55 13.43 23.00
CA TRP A 70 -2.96 12.20 22.35
C TRP A 70 -2.23 10.94 22.90
N ARG A 71 -0.96 11.09 23.31
CA ARG A 71 -0.20 9.98 23.88
C ARG A 71 -0.81 9.44 25.17
N LYS A 72 -1.37 10.30 26.02
CA LYS A 72 -2.09 9.89 27.24
C LYS A 72 -3.31 9.05 26.89
N ARG A 73 -4.01 9.40 25.80
CA ARG A 73 -5.17 8.61 25.33
C ARG A 73 -4.80 7.20 24.89
N THR A 74 -3.56 6.96 24.46
CA THR A 74 -3.10 5.61 24.08
C THR A 74 -2.89 4.68 25.27
N GLU A 75 -2.76 5.20 26.49
CA GLU A 75 -2.48 4.40 27.69
C GLU A 75 -3.58 3.39 27.99
N ARG A 76 -4.84 3.73 27.69
CA ARG A 76 -5.97 2.80 27.83
C ARG A 76 -5.88 1.57 26.94
N TYR A 77 -5.04 1.61 25.92
CA TYR A 77 -4.79 0.52 24.96
C TYR A 77 -3.46 -0.21 25.20
N ALA A 78 -2.77 0.08 26.32
CA ALA A 78 -1.47 -0.50 26.60
C ALA A 78 -1.48 -2.04 26.72
N TYR A 79 -2.67 -2.62 26.92
CA TYR A 79 -2.83 -4.05 27.07
C TYR A 79 -2.70 -4.84 25.75
N HIS A 80 -2.88 -4.21 24.58
CA HIS A 80 -2.73 -4.83 23.28
C HIS A 80 -2.72 -3.79 22.13
N ALA A 81 -1.80 -3.95 21.18
CA ALA A 81 -1.67 -3.10 19.98
C ALA A 81 -1.81 -1.61 20.33
N ARG A 82 -0.96 -1.11 21.24
CA ARG A 82 -0.97 0.29 21.67
C ARG A 82 -0.70 1.20 20.49
N PRO A 83 -1.56 2.19 20.22
CA PRO A 83 -1.31 3.18 19.16
C PRO A 83 -0.01 3.96 19.39
N PHE A 84 0.74 4.22 18.33
CA PHE A 84 2.03 4.90 18.36
C PHE A 84 2.10 6.13 17.44
N THR A 85 1.05 6.39 16.66
CA THR A 85 0.82 7.62 15.89
C THR A 85 -0.59 8.13 16.16
N LYS A 86 -0.89 9.39 15.86
CA LYS A 86 -2.25 9.93 15.94
C LYS A 86 -3.21 9.18 15.00
N GLU A 87 -2.73 8.81 13.80
CA GLU A 87 -3.49 8.02 12.85
C GLU A 87 -3.81 6.61 13.41
N SER A 88 -2.83 5.93 13.99
CA SER A 88 -3.08 4.62 14.62
C SER A 88 -4.04 4.72 15.81
N LEU A 89 -4.02 5.85 16.55
CA LEU A 89 -4.99 6.11 17.59
C LEU A 89 -6.40 6.29 17.01
N LEU A 90 -6.55 7.02 15.90
CA LEU A 90 -7.82 7.18 15.20
C LEU A 90 -8.41 5.82 14.83
N TYR A 91 -7.63 4.95 14.19
CA TYR A 91 -8.08 3.62 13.81
C TYR A 91 -8.46 2.77 15.01
N ARG A 92 -7.68 2.84 16.09
CA ARG A 92 -7.97 2.11 17.31
C ARG A 92 -9.26 2.58 17.97
N GLU A 93 -9.52 3.87 18.05
CA GLU A 93 -10.75 4.41 18.63
C GLU A 93 -11.99 4.06 17.77
N ILE A 94 -11.86 4.11 16.45
CA ILE A 94 -12.92 3.65 15.54
C ILE A 94 -13.18 2.15 15.74
N PHE A 95 -12.11 1.33 15.81
CA PHE A 95 -12.27 -0.11 16.05
C PHE A 95 -13.01 -0.38 17.36
N GLU A 96 -12.61 0.22 18.47
CA GLU A 96 -13.27 0.02 19.77
C GLU A 96 -14.72 0.52 19.80
N LYS A 97 -15.05 1.52 18.98
CA LYS A 97 -16.44 1.99 18.86
C LYS A 97 -17.36 0.93 18.26
N TYR A 98 -16.89 0.18 17.28
CA TYR A 98 -17.70 -0.82 16.57
C TYR A 98 -17.50 -2.24 17.10
N TYR A 99 -16.35 -2.53 17.70
CA TYR A 99 -15.96 -3.84 18.24
C TYR A 99 -15.41 -3.71 19.66
N PRO A 100 -16.21 -3.26 20.62
CA PRO A 100 -15.74 -2.97 21.97
C PRO A 100 -15.17 -4.22 22.63
N GLY A 101 -13.96 -4.10 23.21
CA GLY A 101 -13.27 -5.19 23.90
C GLY A 101 -12.71 -6.31 23.02
N GLN A 102 -12.81 -6.20 21.69
CA GLN A 102 -12.38 -7.26 20.76
C GLN A 102 -11.00 -7.03 20.15
N ALA A 103 -10.23 -6.10 20.66
CA ALA A 103 -8.92 -5.74 20.09
C ALA A 103 -7.96 -6.92 19.94
N ARG A 104 -8.04 -7.93 20.80
CA ARG A 104 -7.20 -9.15 20.71
C ARG A 104 -7.46 -10.00 19.46
N MET A 105 -8.53 -9.73 18.72
CA MET A 105 -8.76 -10.35 17.41
C MET A 105 -7.82 -9.79 16.33
N VAL A 106 -7.26 -8.60 16.55
CA VAL A 106 -6.26 -8.00 15.67
C VAL A 106 -4.89 -8.44 16.15
N ALA A 107 -4.06 -9.00 15.26
CA ALA A 107 -2.73 -9.49 15.66
C ALA A 107 -1.85 -8.36 16.21
N ASP A 108 -1.67 -7.30 15.43
CA ASP A 108 -0.97 -6.05 15.78
C ASP A 108 -1.11 -5.06 14.63
N PHE A 109 -0.49 -3.88 14.74
CA PHE A 109 -0.30 -2.99 13.59
C PHE A 109 0.65 -3.64 12.59
N TRP A 110 0.27 -3.58 11.32
CA TRP A 110 1.17 -4.02 10.26
C TRP A 110 2.40 -3.11 10.22
N MET A 111 3.55 -3.72 10.14
CA MET A 111 4.84 -3.04 9.92
C MET A 111 5.65 -3.83 8.90
N PRO A 112 6.47 -3.18 8.07
CA PRO A 112 7.42 -3.88 7.21
C PRO A 112 8.40 -4.72 8.04
N ASN A 113 8.93 -5.79 7.47
CA ASN A 113 9.99 -6.55 8.11
C ASN A 113 11.26 -5.70 8.19
N ARG A 114 11.69 -5.36 9.40
CA ARG A 114 12.84 -4.48 9.65
C ARG A 114 14.17 -5.06 9.20
N ASP A 115 14.27 -6.39 9.05
CA ASP A 115 15.47 -7.06 8.57
C ASP A 115 15.69 -6.83 7.06
N TRP A 116 14.68 -6.36 6.34
CA TRP A 116 14.79 -6.08 4.93
C TRP A 116 15.35 -4.68 4.68
N LYS A 117 16.25 -4.60 3.71
CA LYS A 117 16.89 -3.33 3.33
C LYS A 117 15.82 -2.27 2.99
N GLY A 118 15.92 -1.12 3.65
CA GLY A 118 14.99 0.00 3.44
C GLY A 118 13.64 -0.13 4.14
N CYS A 119 13.44 -1.18 4.96
CA CYS A 119 12.18 -1.44 5.67
C CYS A 119 12.23 -1.14 7.18
N ASP A 120 13.35 -0.64 7.71
CA ASP A 120 13.45 -0.18 9.10
C ASP A 120 12.82 1.21 9.24
N VAL A 121 11.49 1.22 9.36
CA VAL A 121 10.68 2.44 9.43
C VAL A 121 9.78 2.42 10.67
N SER A 122 9.43 3.59 11.16
CA SER A 122 8.54 3.78 12.31
C SER A 122 7.09 4.09 11.93
N ASP A 123 6.83 4.34 10.64
CA ASP A 123 5.50 4.61 10.08
C ASP A 123 5.01 3.36 9.33
N PRO A 124 3.82 2.80 9.62
CA PRO A 124 3.26 1.65 8.92
C PRO A 124 2.84 1.96 7.48
N SER A 125 2.82 3.23 7.07
CA SER A 125 2.51 3.63 5.70
C SER A 125 3.57 3.09 4.74
N ALA A 126 3.13 2.43 3.65
CA ALA A 126 4.03 1.96 2.59
C ALA A 126 4.87 3.09 1.97
N ARG A 127 4.44 4.33 2.08
CA ARG A 127 5.17 5.53 1.62
C ARG A 127 6.47 5.79 2.38
N ALA A 128 6.59 5.28 3.60
CA ALA A 128 7.82 5.37 4.37
C ALA A 128 8.94 4.49 3.81
N LEU A 129 8.63 3.57 2.90
CA LEU A 129 9.60 2.68 2.27
C LEU A 129 10.38 3.40 1.18
N ALA A 130 11.71 3.20 1.15
CA ALA A 130 12.59 3.83 0.17
C ALA A 130 12.30 3.40 -1.28
N ASN A 131 11.71 2.22 -1.47
CA ASN A 131 11.34 1.65 -2.77
C ASN A 131 9.84 1.77 -3.08
N TYR A 132 9.14 2.63 -2.38
CA TYR A 132 7.73 2.88 -2.66
C TYR A 132 7.54 3.37 -4.11
N GLY A 133 6.61 2.78 -4.83
CA GLY A 133 6.38 3.07 -6.25
C GLY A 133 7.21 2.25 -7.23
N ASP A 134 8.16 1.41 -6.79
CA ASP A 134 8.96 0.54 -7.66
C ASP A 134 8.27 -0.79 -8.00
N SER A 135 7.06 -0.99 -7.52
CA SER A 135 6.25 -2.17 -7.80
C SER A 135 6.04 -2.36 -9.31
N GLY A 136 6.66 -3.39 -9.85
CA GLY A 136 6.52 -3.77 -11.27
C GLY A 136 7.54 -3.15 -12.22
N LYS A 137 8.60 -2.54 -11.70
CA LYS A 137 9.82 -2.22 -12.45
C LYS A 137 10.76 -3.41 -12.50
#